data_24735f39dc2d572bf4e4603d53a4624f
#
_entry.id   24735f39dc2d572bf4e4603d53a4624f
#
_cell.length_a   1.000
_cell.length_b   1.000
_cell.length_c   1.000
_cell.angle_alpha   90.00
_cell.angle_beta   90.00
_cell.angle_gamma   90.00
#
_symmetry.space_group_name_H-M   'P 1'
#
loop_
_entity.id
_entity.type
_entity.pdbx_description
1 polymer ?
#
loop_
_entity_poly.entity_id
_entity_poly.type
_entity_poly.pdbx_seq_one_letter_code
_entity_poly.pdbx_strand_id
1 'polypeptide(L)'
;MQDLTGKHIVLGLTGGIACYKSAELCRLLIKAGATVQVVMTEAAAQFITPVTMQALSGRPVYTSQWDAREPNTMPHINLSREADAIVLAPCSADFAARLAQGRTDELLSLMCLARPMDRVPLLIAPAMNREMWAHPATQRNLQQVAADGATMLGVGSGWQACGETGDGRMLEPAQLLEDITAFFSPKVLAGQQVLVTAGPTFEALDPIRGITNHSSGKMGFAIARAAREAGAEVTLIAGPVHLPTPRGVRRIDVLSALEMLDAAQREAQHASVFVATAAVADWRPASHSEQKIKKDGSGHPPVLHFVENPDILATVAKSERARDGQLFCVGFAAESENLIAHAKAKRERKGIPLLVGNIGPLTFGQDDNSLLLVDADGVRELPRAPKLQLARELIAEVAARRSQGGL
;
A
#
# COMPACT_ATOMS: atom_id res chain seq x y z
N MET A 1 -6.15 1.32 -14.08
CA MET A 1 -6.63 2.31 -13.11
C MET A 1 -5.81 3.56 -13.30
N GLN A 2 -6.46 4.69 -13.49
CA GLN A 2 -5.80 5.98 -13.72
C GLN A 2 -5.85 6.80 -12.43
N ASP A 3 -5.09 6.36 -11.44
CA ASP A 3 -5.13 6.86 -10.06
C ASP A 3 -4.62 8.30 -9.91
N LEU A 4 -3.89 8.80 -10.93
CA LEU A 4 -3.33 10.15 -10.98
C LEU A 4 -3.94 10.97 -12.13
N THR A 5 -5.15 10.64 -12.56
CA THR A 5 -5.84 11.38 -13.64
C THR A 5 -5.97 12.86 -13.28
N GLY A 6 -5.58 13.71 -14.25
CA GLY A 6 -5.61 15.16 -14.09
C GLY A 6 -4.47 15.75 -13.26
N LYS A 7 -3.55 14.93 -12.75
CA LYS A 7 -2.36 15.42 -12.02
C LYS A 7 -1.25 15.78 -12.98
N HIS A 8 -0.63 16.94 -12.74
CA HIS A 8 0.58 17.40 -13.41
C HIS A 8 1.78 17.26 -12.47
N ILE A 9 2.71 16.35 -12.79
CA ILE A 9 3.86 16.04 -11.93
C ILE A 9 5.14 16.54 -12.60
N VAL A 10 5.87 17.39 -11.91
CA VAL A 10 7.27 17.67 -12.28
C VAL A 10 8.14 16.56 -11.73
N LEU A 11 8.79 15.81 -12.62
CA LEU A 11 9.77 14.78 -12.28
C LEU A 11 11.18 15.36 -12.42
N GLY A 12 11.79 15.68 -11.27
CA GLY A 12 13.14 16.20 -11.18
C GLY A 12 14.17 15.06 -11.04
N LEU A 13 15.15 15.04 -11.94
CA LEU A 13 16.26 14.08 -11.91
C LEU A 13 17.55 14.76 -11.49
N THR A 14 18.22 14.21 -10.48
CA THR A 14 19.56 14.66 -10.05
C THR A 14 20.64 13.62 -10.38
N GLY A 15 21.90 13.97 -10.28
CA GLY A 15 23.01 13.12 -10.72
C GLY A 15 23.14 11.85 -9.90
N GLY A 16 22.99 10.68 -10.55
CA GLY A 16 23.17 9.38 -9.94
C GLY A 16 22.75 8.24 -10.85
N ILE A 17 23.37 7.06 -10.66
CA ILE A 17 23.05 5.88 -11.47
C ILE A 17 21.56 5.51 -11.41
N ALA A 18 20.87 5.81 -10.32
CA ALA A 18 19.44 5.52 -10.15
C ALA A 18 18.52 6.24 -11.16
N CYS A 19 19.03 7.18 -11.97
CA CYS A 19 18.30 7.81 -13.07
C CYS A 19 17.67 6.80 -14.05
N TYR A 20 18.26 5.61 -14.23
CA TYR A 20 17.64 4.59 -15.08
C TYR A 20 16.26 4.15 -14.60
N LYS A 21 16.02 4.15 -13.28
CA LYS A 21 14.70 3.85 -12.69
C LYS A 21 13.68 4.94 -12.96
N SER A 22 14.13 6.19 -13.09
CA SER A 22 13.26 7.33 -13.34
C SER A 22 12.58 7.26 -14.70
N ALA A 23 13.20 6.58 -15.67
CA ALA A 23 12.59 6.29 -16.97
C ALA A 23 11.33 5.42 -16.81
N GLU A 24 11.41 4.35 -16.03
CA GLU A 24 10.24 3.52 -15.75
C GLU A 24 9.24 4.23 -14.84
N LEU A 25 9.68 5.00 -13.84
CA LEU A 25 8.78 5.81 -13.02
C LEU A 25 7.97 6.80 -13.88
N CYS A 26 8.61 7.48 -14.83
CA CYS A 26 7.93 8.37 -15.78
C CYS A 26 6.81 7.64 -16.53
N ARG A 27 7.09 6.46 -17.08
CA ARG A 27 6.10 5.62 -17.77
C ARG A 27 4.95 5.19 -16.86
N LEU A 28 5.25 4.80 -15.63
CA LEU A 28 4.25 4.37 -14.65
C LEU A 28 3.33 5.54 -14.23
N LEU A 29 3.87 6.73 -14.02
CA LEU A 29 3.09 7.95 -13.71
C LEU A 29 2.12 8.29 -14.86
N ILE A 30 2.60 8.24 -16.11
CA ILE A 30 1.76 8.48 -17.30
C ILE A 30 0.68 7.40 -17.42
N LYS A 31 1.03 6.12 -17.22
CA LYS A 31 0.06 5.01 -17.24
C LYS A 31 -1.00 5.15 -16.14
N ALA A 32 -0.64 5.76 -15.01
CA ALA A 32 -1.56 6.10 -13.93
C ALA A 32 -2.41 7.35 -14.21
N GLY A 33 -2.26 7.99 -15.38
CA GLY A 33 -3.08 9.11 -15.83
C GLY A 33 -2.50 10.50 -15.55
N ALA A 34 -1.29 10.59 -15.01
CA ALA A 34 -0.61 11.87 -14.82
C ALA A 34 -0.01 12.42 -16.13
N THR A 35 0.12 13.73 -16.22
CA THR A 35 1.06 14.38 -17.13
C THR A 35 2.39 14.57 -16.41
N VAL A 36 3.50 14.31 -17.09
CA VAL A 36 4.84 14.37 -16.49
C VAL A 36 5.69 15.40 -17.22
N GLN A 37 6.14 16.42 -16.51
CA GLN A 37 7.15 17.37 -16.97
C GLN A 37 8.50 17.00 -16.36
N VAL A 38 9.48 16.67 -17.22
CA VAL A 38 10.82 16.31 -16.74
C VAL A 38 11.72 17.52 -16.67
N VAL A 39 12.43 17.63 -15.56
CA VAL A 39 13.48 18.64 -15.33
C VAL A 39 14.74 17.90 -14.84
N MET A 40 15.88 18.18 -15.45
CA MET A 40 17.12 17.45 -15.19
C MET A 40 18.25 18.42 -14.83
N THR A 41 19.02 18.05 -13.80
CA THR A 41 20.30 18.72 -13.56
C THR A 41 21.31 18.32 -14.62
N GLU A 42 22.37 19.12 -14.81
CA GLU A 42 23.47 18.77 -15.70
C GLU A 42 24.10 17.43 -15.33
N ALA A 43 24.25 17.13 -14.03
CA ALA A 43 24.75 15.87 -13.54
C ALA A 43 23.81 14.69 -13.87
N ALA A 44 22.49 14.87 -13.89
CA ALA A 44 21.56 13.81 -14.31
C ALA A 44 21.73 13.44 -15.78
N ALA A 45 22.01 14.42 -16.63
CA ALA A 45 22.22 14.23 -18.07
C ALA A 45 23.44 13.35 -18.40
N GLN A 46 24.36 13.13 -17.45
CA GLN A 46 25.48 12.19 -17.59
C GLN A 46 25.06 10.72 -17.42
N PHE A 47 23.92 10.45 -16.76
CA PHE A 47 23.43 9.09 -16.49
C PHE A 47 22.28 8.68 -17.40
N ILE A 48 21.46 9.62 -17.84
CA ILE A 48 20.36 9.41 -18.78
C ILE A 48 20.18 10.67 -19.64
N THR A 49 19.93 10.50 -20.93
CA THR A 49 19.85 11.67 -21.81
C THR A 49 18.48 12.37 -21.75
N PRO A 50 18.44 13.71 -21.94
CA PRO A 50 17.18 14.43 -22.09
C PRO A 50 16.30 13.88 -23.21
N VAL A 51 16.90 13.39 -24.32
CA VAL A 51 16.18 12.77 -25.45
C VAL A 51 15.39 11.53 -24.99
N THR A 52 15.98 10.67 -24.14
CA THR A 52 15.29 9.50 -23.59
C THR A 52 14.08 9.92 -22.78
N MET A 53 14.25 10.90 -21.88
CA MET A 53 13.17 11.35 -21.02
C MET A 53 12.08 12.10 -21.79
N GLN A 54 12.46 12.85 -22.84
CA GLN A 54 11.49 13.49 -23.74
C GLN A 54 10.65 12.46 -24.49
N ALA A 55 11.27 11.42 -25.03
CA ALA A 55 10.57 10.35 -25.73
C ALA A 55 9.58 9.60 -24.81
N LEU A 56 9.93 9.42 -23.51
CA LEU A 56 9.09 8.74 -22.54
C LEU A 56 7.96 9.63 -21.99
N SER A 57 8.23 10.92 -21.74
CA SER A 57 7.23 11.85 -21.20
C SER A 57 6.32 12.45 -22.27
N GLY A 58 6.72 12.42 -23.54
CA GLY A 58 6.05 13.11 -24.62
C GLY A 58 6.14 14.64 -24.55
N ARG A 59 7.00 15.19 -23.67
CA ARG A 59 7.16 16.63 -23.44
C ARG A 59 8.63 17.03 -23.48
N PRO A 60 8.94 18.26 -23.93
CA PRO A 60 10.32 18.77 -23.90
C PRO A 60 10.90 18.73 -22.48
N VAL A 61 12.13 18.27 -22.35
CA VAL A 61 12.86 18.24 -21.07
C VAL A 61 13.53 19.60 -20.83
N TYR A 62 13.47 20.09 -19.60
CA TYR A 62 14.17 21.30 -19.18
C TYR A 62 15.47 20.95 -18.45
N THR A 63 16.56 21.61 -18.85
CA THR A 63 17.91 21.39 -18.29
C THR A 63 18.59 22.70 -17.84
N SER A 64 18.02 23.85 -18.17
CA SER A 64 18.62 25.16 -17.91
C SER A 64 17.57 26.18 -17.47
N GLN A 65 17.93 27.03 -16.53
CA GLN A 65 17.11 28.18 -16.13
C GLN A 65 17.02 29.28 -17.22
N TRP A 66 17.87 29.19 -18.24
CA TRP A 66 17.93 30.11 -19.38
C TRP A 66 17.21 29.53 -20.61
N ASP A 67 16.28 28.64 -20.43
CA ASP A 67 15.56 28.03 -21.54
C ASP A 67 14.68 29.06 -22.27
N ALA A 68 15.00 29.30 -23.54
CA ALA A 68 14.33 30.30 -24.37
C ALA A 68 12.90 29.91 -24.80
N ARG A 69 12.44 28.70 -24.51
CA ARG A 69 11.06 28.27 -24.78
C ARG A 69 10.05 28.97 -23.89
N GLU A 70 10.47 29.46 -22.74
CA GLU A 70 9.63 30.21 -21.81
C GLU A 70 9.55 31.68 -22.22
N PRO A 71 8.37 32.20 -22.59
CA PRO A 71 8.24 33.56 -23.13
C PRO A 71 8.70 34.67 -22.19
N ASN A 72 8.61 34.47 -20.87
CA ASN A 72 8.98 35.42 -19.83
C ASN A 72 10.36 35.15 -19.24
N THR A 73 11.08 34.12 -19.75
CA THR A 73 12.40 33.68 -19.23
C THR A 73 12.38 33.27 -17.75
N MET A 74 11.21 32.84 -17.24
CA MET A 74 11.04 32.40 -15.83
C MET A 74 10.55 30.97 -15.73
N PRO A 75 11.24 29.97 -16.31
CA PRO A 75 10.79 28.58 -16.29
C PRO A 75 10.60 28.04 -14.86
N HIS A 76 11.42 28.48 -13.90
CA HIS A 76 11.29 28.08 -12.50
C HIS A 76 9.96 28.49 -11.86
N ILE A 77 9.40 29.64 -12.27
CA ILE A 77 8.10 30.11 -11.76
C ILE A 77 6.97 29.34 -12.45
N ASN A 78 6.99 29.30 -13.79
CA ASN A 78 5.90 28.69 -14.56
C ASN A 78 5.77 27.20 -14.24
N LEU A 79 6.84 26.42 -14.40
CA LEU A 79 6.85 24.99 -14.15
C LEU A 79 6.48 24.61 -12.71
N SER A 80 6.94 25.42 -11.71
CA SER A 80 6.60 25.13 -10.32
C SER A 80 5.14 25.43 -9.99
N ARG A 81 4.51 26.42 -10.64
CA ARG A 81 3.10 26.80 -10.39
C ARG A 81 2.10 25.94 -11.12
N GLU A 82 2.48 25.36 -12.26
CA GLU A 82 1.64 24.44 -13.04
C GLU A 82 1.59 23.04 -12.42
N ALA A 83 2.57 22.69 -11.56
CA ALA A 83 2.67 21.38 -10.95
C ALA A 83 1.65 21.14 -9.82
N ASP A 84 1.10 19.94 -9.77
CA ASP A 84 0.41 19.41 -8.58
C ASP A 84 1.39 18.85 -7.54
N ALA A 85 2.60 18.47 -7.97
CA ALA A 85 3.72 18.07 -7.10
C ALA A 85 5.05 18.13 -7.88
N ILE A 86 6.14 18.37 -7.15
CA ILE A 86 7.52 18.14 -7.61
C ILE A 86 8.01 16.85 -6.96
N VAL A 87 8.42 15.88 -7.78
CA VAL A 87 8.97 14.58 -7.35
C VAL A 87 10.44 14.52 -7.74
N LEU A 88 11.34 14.50 -6.77
CA LEU A 88 12.78 14.34 -7.00
C LEU A 88 13.13 12.85 -6.95
N ALA A 89 13.36 12.23 -8.08
CA ALA A 89 13.70 10.83 -8.20
C ALA A 89 14.68 10.61 -9.39
N PRO A 90 15.97 10.34 -9.09
CA PRO A 90 16.60 10.30 -7.77
C PRO A 90 16.88 11.69 -7.18
N CYS A 91 17.01 11.77 -5.84
CA CYS A 91 17.60 12.89 -5.13
C CYS A 91 18.97 12.47 -4.58
N SER A 92 20.05 13.06 -5.11
CA SER A 92 21.41 12.80 -4.65
C SER A 92 21.72 13.49 -3.31
N ALA A 93 22.78 13.06 -2.63
CA ALA A 93 23.25 13.71 -1.40
C ALA A 93 23.62 15.18 -1.61
N ASP A 94 24.25 15.51 -2.75
CA ASP A 94 24.55 16.88 -3.14
C ASP A 94 23.29 17.72 -3.28
N PHE A 95 22.28 17.19 -4.00
CA PHE A 95 21.03 17.92 -4.20
C PHE A 95 20.25 18.12 -2.89
N ALA A 96 20.25 17.11 -2.01
CA ALA A 96 19.67 17.25 -0.67
C ALA A 96 20.37 18.35 0.15
N ALA A 97 21.70 18.46 0.04
CA ALA A 97 22.46 19.53 0.69
C ALA A 97 22.11 20.92 0.11
N ARG A 98 21.93 21.03 -1.20
CA ARG A 98 21.50 22.29 -1.86
C ARG A 98 20.13 22.74 -1.35
N LEU A 99 19.17 21.81 -1.27
CA LEU A 99 17.83 22.09 -0.73
C LEU A 99 17.90 22.56 0.72
N ALA A 100 18.63 21.85 1.59
CA ALA A 100 18.78 22.17 3.01
C ALA A 100 19.43 23.55 3.24
N GLN A 101 20.22 24.04 2.28
CA GLN A 101 20.91 25.35 2.34
C GLN A 101 20.19 26.47 1.54
N GLY A 102 19.08 26.14 0.86
CA GLY A 102 18.37 27.09 0.00
C GLY A 102 19.18 27.55 -1.22
N ARG A 103 20.11 26.75 -1.73
CA ARG A 103 20.92 27.09 -2.92
C ARG A 103 20.11 26.91 -4.20
N THR A 104 20.22 27.86 -5.11
CA THR A 104 19.40 27.99 -6.33
C THR A 104 20.24 28.29 -7.57
N ASP A 105 21.39 27.65 -7.67
CA ASP A 105 22.36 27.85 -8.74
C ASP A 105 22.01 27.07 -10.06
N GLU A 106 20.91 26.34 -10.07
CA GLU A 106 20.40 25.66 -11.28
C GLU A 106 18.86 25.55 -11.24
N LEU A 107 18.24 25.22 -12.39
CA LEU A 107 16.79 25.30 -12.58
C LEU A 107 16.00 24.48 -11.55
N LEU A 108 16.35 23.21 -11.30
CA LEU A 108 15.57 22.33 -10.46
C LEU A 108 15.55 22.77 -8.99
N SER A 109 16.72 23.21 -8.46
CA SER A 109 16.80 23.76 -7.09
C SER A 109 16.05 25.10 -6.97
N LEU A 110 16.15 25.94 -8.01
CA LEU A 110 15.41 27.21 -8.07
C LEU A 110 13.88 26.96 -8.09
N MET A 111 13.41 25.99 -8.85
CA MET A 111 12.00 25.56 -8.85
C MET A 111 11.54 25.06 -7.49
N CYS A 112 12.35 24.23 -6.82
CA CYS A 112 12.04 23.74 -5.49
C CYS A 112 11.86 24.86 -4.47
N LEU A 113 12.68 25.92 -4.54
CA LEU A 113 12.57 27.07 -3.66
C LEU A 113 11.41 28.01 -4.04
N ALA A 114 11.14 28.17 -5.34
CA ALA A 114 10.11 29.08 -5.86
C ALA A 114 8.69 28.51 -5.82
N ARG A 115 8.52 27.21 -5.52
CA ARG A 115 7.20 26.56 -5.49
C ARG A 115 6.28 27.19 -4.46
N PRO A 116 4.97 27.33 -4.71
CA PRO A 116 3.98 27.66 -3.69
C PRO A 116 3.83 26.46 -2.72
N MET A 117 4.38 26.55 -1.52
CA MET A 117 4.47 25.43 -0.57
C MET A 117 3.12 24.94 -0.08
N ASP A 118 2.11 25.79 -0.08
CA ASP A 118 0.73 25.50 0.30
C ASP A 118 -0.03 24.65 -0.74
N ARG A 119 0.43 24.63 -2.01
CA ARG A 119 -0.24 23.98 -3.13
C ARG A 119 0.60 22.94 -3.86
N VAL A 120 1.91 23.14 -3.89
CA VAL A 120 2.84 22.28 -4.65
C VAL A 120 3.79 21.57 -3.70
N PRO A 121 3.42 20.37 -3.24
CA PRO A 121 4.28 19.57 -2.37
C PRO A 121 5.57 19.14 -3.08
N LEU A 122 6.61 18.92 -2.28
CA LEU A 122 7.88 18.37 -2.72
C LEU A 122 8.05 16.95 -2.14
N LEU A 123 8.13 15.95 -3.02
CA LEU A 123 8.36 14.56 -2.66
C LEU A 123 9.78 14.16 -3.06
N ILE A 124 10.49 13.49 -2.16
CA ILE A 124 11.92 13.21 -2.33
C ILE A 124 12.18 11.71 -2.22
N ALA A 125 12.76 11.13 -3.27
CA ALA A 125 13.28 9.77 -3.32
C ALA A 125 14.82 9.80 -3.28
N PRO A 126 15.45 9.70 -2.11
CA PRO A 126 16.91 9.71 -2.01
C PRO A 126 17.55 8.50 -2.70
N ALA A 127 18.74 8.72 -3.28
CA ALA A 127 19.52 7.66 -3.90
C ALA A 127 21.00 7.96 -3.80
N MET A 128 21.72 7.09 -3.09
CA MET A 128 23.17 7.22 -2.88
C MET A 128 23.77 5.92 -2.37
N ASN A 129 25.08 5.85 -2.30
CA ASN A 129 25.80 4.76 -1.64
C ASN A 129 25.44 4.69 -0.14
N ARG A 130 25.56 3.51 0.47
CA ARG A 130 25.23 3.25 1.88
C ARG A 130 26.02 4.13 2.87
N GLU A 131 27.32 4.35 2.61
CA GLU A 131 28.15 5.19 3.48
C GLU A 131 27.74 6.67 3.37
N MET A 132 27.42 7.13 2.16
CA MET A 132 26.86 8.45 1.95
C MET A 132 25.49 8.60 2.63
N TRP A 133 24.65 7.56 2.60
CA TRP A 133 23.36 7.54 3.27
C TRP A 133 23.53 7.63 4.81
N ALA A 134 24.41 6.81 5.37
CA ALA A 134 24.66 6.77 6.81
C ALA A 134 25.43 8.02 7.33
N HIS A 135 26.01 8.82 6.43
CA HIS A 135 26.83 9.95 6.84
C HIS A 135 26.00 11.01 7.60
N PRO A 136 26.50 11.49 8.79
CA PRO A 136 25.76 12.45 9.61
C PRO A 136 25.33 13.72 8.87
N ALA A 137 26.15 14.22 7.94
CA ALA A 137 25.81 15.39 7.13
C ALA A 137 24.60 15.13 6.22
N THR A 138 24.54 13.96 5.59
CA THR A 138 23.40 13.55 4.75
C THR A 138 22.13 13.43 5.57
N GLN A 139 22.20 12.74 6.71
CA GLN A 139 21.03 12.58 7.59
C GLN A 139 20.52 13.91 8.10
N ARG A 140 21.41 14.81 8.54
CA ARG A 140 21.04 16.17 8.95
C ARG A 140 20.38 16.97 7.82
N ASN A 141 20.92 16.91 6.60
CA ASN A 141 20.36 17.64 5.46
C ASN A 141 18.97 17.10 5.10
N LEU A 142 18.77 15.78 5.07
CA LEU A 142 17.46 15.17 4.81
C LEU A 142 16.44 15.49 5.90
N GLN A 143 16.85 15.48 7.18
CA GLN A 143 16.00 15.92 8.29
C GLN A 143 15.60 17.39 8.15
N GLN A 144 16.55 18.27 7.79
CA GLN A 144 16.24 19.69 7.53
C GLN A 144 15.24 19.85 6.40
N VAL A 145 15.46 19.19 5.27
CA VAL A 145 14.55 19.27 4.11
C VAL A 145 13.15 18.73 4.45
N ALA A 146 13.07 17.70 5.29
CA ALA A 146 11.78 17.19 5.80
C ALA A 146 11.11 18.20 6.74
N ALA A 147 11.89 18.86 7.64
CA ALA A 147 11.40 19.90 8.53
C ALA A 147 10.91 21.14 7.75
N ASP A 148 11.52 21.43 6.60
CA ASP A 148 11.09 22.47 5.66
C ASP A 148 9.87 22.08 4.83
N GLY A 149 9.21 20.96 5.14
CA GLY A 149 7.92 20.54 4.57
C GLY A 149 8.01 19.62 3.35
N ALA A 150 9.17 19.03 3.03
CA ALA A 150 9.24 18.00 2.01
C ALA A 150 8.81 16.62 2.55
N THR A 151 8.16 15.85 1.70
CA THR A 151 7.77 14.46 2.01
C THR A 151 8.87 13.49 1.57
N MET A 152 9.44 12.77 2.53
CA MET A 152 10.45 11.76 2.26
C MET A 152 9.80 10.44 1.85
N LEU A 153 10.08 9.95 0.64
CA LEU A 153 9.59 8.65 0.15
C LEU A 153 10.42 7.46 0.70
N GLY A 154 11.56 7.78 1.33
CA GLY A 154 12.46 6.79 1.90
C GLY A 154 13.41 6.15 0.89
N VAL A 155 14.18 5.17 1.36
CA VAL A 155 15.15 4.41 0.55
C VAL A 155 14.89 2.91 0.66
N GLY A 156 15.41 2.16 -0.30
CA GLY A 156 15.46 0.70 -0.26
C GLY A 156 16.81 0.21 0.25
N SER A 157 16.80 -1.03 0.76
CA SER A 157 18.00 -1.77 1.13
C SER A 157 18.34 -2.82 0.07
N GLY A 158 19.60 -3.15 -0.09
CA GLY A 158 20.05 -4.22 -0.98
C GLY A 158 21.36 -3.94 -1.68
N TRP A 159 21.69 -4.76 -2.70
CA TRP A 159 22.90 -4.66 -3.49
C TRP A 159 22.96 -3.36 -4.28
N GLN A 160 24.08 -2.63 -4.19
CA GLN A 160 24.34 -1.34 -4.83
C GLN A 160 25.34 -1.51 -6.00
N ALA A 161 25.36 -0.56 -6.92
CA ALA A 161 26.21 -0.60 -8.11
C ALA A 161 27.71 -0.65 -7.80
N CYS A 162 28.13 -0.17 -6.63
CA CYS A 162 29.52 -0.25 -6.14
C CYS A 162 29.90 -1.61 -5.55
N GLY A 163 28.99 -2.59 -5.53
CA GLY A 163 29.25 -3.91 -4.97
C GLY A 163 28.95 -4.06 -3.47
N GLU A 164 28.43 -3.01 -2.82
CA GLU A 164 28.07 -3.02 -1.42
C GLU A 164 26.57 -3.36 -1.20
N THR A 165 26.23 -3.82 -0.02
CA THR A 165 24.84 -4.09 0.39
C THR A 165 24.47 -3.19 1.55
N GLY A 166 23.30 -2.55 1.50
CA GLY A 166 22.81 -1.68 2.57
C GLY A 166 21.74 -0.71 2.09
N ASP A 167 21.38 0.22 2.98
CA ASP A 167 20.41 1.27 2.71
C ASP A 167 20.98 2.36 1.79
N GLY A 168 20.09 3.13 1.16
CA GLY A 168 20.46 4.23 0.27
C GLY A 168 20.05 4.03 -1.19
N ARG A 169 19.57 2.85 -1.58
CA ARG A 169 19.03 2.63 -2.92
C ARG A 169 17.75 3.43 -3.11
N MET A 170 17.58 4.05 -4.29
CA MET A 170 16.26 4.54 -4.67
C MET A 170 15.25 3.38 -4.67
N LEU A 171 14.09 3.62 -4.10
CA LEU A 171 12.97 2.68 -4.17
C LEU A 171 12.69 2.23 -5.62
N GLU A 172 12.09 1.06 -5.78
CA GLU A 172 11.68 0.61 -7.10
C GLU A 172 10.54 1.49 -7.65
N PRO A 173 10.48 1.71 -8.97
CA PRO A 173 9.50 2.61 -9.60
C PRO A 173 8.05 2.31 -9.21
N ALA A 174 7.69 1.02 -9.07
CA ALA A 174 6.35 0.62 -8.63
C ALA A 174 6.06 1.05 -7.18
N GLN A 175 7.05 0.99 -6.28
CA GLN A 175 6.93 1.45 -4.89
C GLN A 175 6.78 2.97 -4.82
N LEU A 176 7.54 3.71 -5.63
CA LEU A 176 7.41 5.17 -5.73
C LEU A 176 6.04 5.57 -6.26
N LEU A 177 5.51 4.86 -7.27
CA LEU A 177 4.15 5.08 -7.75
C LEU A 177 3.11 4.85 -6.65
N GLU A 178 3.25 3.79 -5.85
CA GLU A 178 2.36 3.54 -4.70
C GLU A 178 2.38 4.69 -3.69
N ASP A 179 3.56 5.18 -3.34
CA ASP A 179 3.72 6.27 -2.38
C ASP A 179 3.18 7.60 -2.93
N ILE A 180 3.44 7.90 -4.22
CA ILE A 180 2.90 9.10 -4.89
C ILE A 180 1.38 9.02 -4.99
N THR A 181 0.82 7.88 -5.36
CA THR A 181 -0.64 7.65 -5.39
C THR A 181 -1.24 7.83 -4.00
N ALA A 182 -0.63 7.21 -3.00
CA ALA A 182 -1.05 7.36 -1.61
C ALA A 182 -1.00 8.82 -1.15
N PHE A 183 0.02 9.58 -1.56
CA PHE A 183 0.13 11.00 -1.22
C PHE A 183 -1.11 11.80 -1.69
N PHE A 184 -1.55 11.57 -2.91
CA PHE A 184 -2.72 12.26 -3.49
C PHE A 184 -4.07 11.70 -3.03
N SER A 185 -4.09 10.53 -2.40
CA SER A 185 -5.33 9.93 -1.91
C SER A 185 -5.91 10.70 -0.71
N PRO A 186 -7.24 10.87 -0.61
CA PRO A 186 -7.89 11.49 0.55
C PRO A 186 -7.54 10.75 1.85
N LYS A 187 -7.19 11.48 2.91
CA LYS A 187 -6.76 10.92 4.20
C LYS A 187 -7.94 10.70 5.15
N VAL A 188 -8.99 10.04 4.66
CA VAL A 188 -10.25 9.82 5.40
C VAL A 188 -10.12 8.94 6.65
N LEU A 189 -8.98 8.22 6.79
CA LEU A 189 -8.65 7.42 7.98
C LEU A 189 -7.39 7.91 8.70
N ALA A 190 -7.02 9.19 8.54
CA ALA A 190 -5.88 9.76 9.27
C ALA A 190 -6.05 9.57 10.79
N GLY A 191 -4.98 9.12 11.47
CA GLY A 191 -4.98 8.83 12.90
C GLY A 191 -5.73 7.57 13.32
N GLN A 192 -6.25 6.78 12.37
CA GLN A 192 -6.93 5.52 12.64
C GLN A 192 -5.97 4.33 12.56
N GLN A 193 -6.19 3.33 13.41
CA GLN A 193 -5.49 2.04 13.37
C GLN A 193 -6.41 0.98 12.77
N VAL A 194 -6.01 0.44 11.62
CA VAL A 194 -6.77 -0.56 10.86
C VAL A 194 -6.11 -1.92 10.97
N LEU A 195 -6.86 -2.89 11.46
CA LEU A 195 -6.46 -4.29 11.53
C LEU A 195 -7.15 -5.08 10.41
N VAL A 196 -6.38 -5.82 9.62
CA VAL A 196 -6.91 -6.66 8.53
C VAL A 196 -6.40 -8.09 8.70
N THR A 197 -7.29 -9.09 8.61
CA THR A 197 -6.87 -10.48 8.41
C THR A 197 -6.99 -10.86 6.94
N ALA A 198 -6.02 -11.61 6.39
CA ALA A 198 -5.99 -11.98 4.97
C ALA A 198 -5.37 -13.36 4.74
N GLY A 199 -5.64 -13.92 3.57
CA GLY A 199 -5.14 -15.23 3.19
C GLY A 199 -5.92 -16.38 3.80
N PRO A 200 -5.53 -17.64 3.49
CA PRO A 200 -6.09 -18.82 4.12
C PRO A 200 -5.41 -19.12 5.45
N THR A 201 -6.02 -19.91 6.31
CA THR A 201 -5.29 -20.64 7.35
C THR A 201 -4.87 -22.00 6.84
N PHE A 202 -3.88 -22.60 7.48
CA PHE A 202 -3.39 -23.94 7.22
C PHE A 202 -3.40 -24.75 8.52
N GLU A 203 -4.24 -25.76 8.55
CA GLU A 203 -4.42 -26.64 9.71
C GLU A 203 -3.62 -27.92 9.49
N ALA A 204 -2.50 -28.05 10.19
CA ALA A 204 -1.58 -29.15 10.00
C ALA A 204 -2.16 -30.48 10.46
N LEU A 205 -2.08 -31.51 9.60
CA LEU A 205 -2.34 -32.91 9.92
C LEU A 205 -1.06 -33.59 10.45
N ASP A 206 0.05 -33.29 9.80
CA ASP A 206 1.39 -33.74 10.14
C ASP A 206 2.41 -32.67 9.62
N PRO A 207 3.72 -32.82 9.82
CA PRO A 207 4.71 -31.83 9.36
C PRO A 207 4.71 -31.53 7.86
N ILE A 208 4.02 -32.35 7.06
CA ILE A 208 4.06 -32.25 5.58
C ILE A 208 2.69 -31.91 5.00
N ARG A 209 1.60 -32.30 5.63
CA ARG A 209 0.22 -32.20 5.08
C ARG A 209 -0.69 -31.43 6.01
N GLY A 210 -1.65 -30.73 5.43
CA GLY A 210 -2.67 -29.99 6.16
C GLY A 210 -3.88 -29.65 5.31
N ILE A 211 -4.82 -28.99 5.93
CA ILE A 211 -6.07 -28.50 5.32
C ILE A 211 -5.94 -26.98 5.18
N THR A 212 -6.34 -26.46 4.03
CA THR A 212 -6.31 -25.03 3.75
C THR A 212 -7.41 -24.65 2.76
N ASN A 213 -7.67 -23.37 2.62
CA ASN A 213 -8.59 -22.79 1.65
C ASN A 213 -7.86 -22.31 0.38
N HIS A 214 -8.59 -22.19 -0.73
CA HIS A 214 -8.07 -21.65 -2.00
C HIS A 214 -7.91 -20.13 -2.03
N SER A 215 -7.98 -19.45 -0.90
CA SER A 215 -7.83 -17.99 -0.84
C SER A 215 -6.42 -17.57 -1.23
N SER A 216 -6.31 -16.63 -2.16
CA SER A 216 -5.03 -16.02 -2.54
C SER A 216 -4.60 -14.85 -1.65
N GLY A 217 -5.47 -14.37 -0.74
CA GLY A 217 -5.22 -13.20 0.08
C GLY A 217 -5.33 -11.84 -0.63
N LYS A 218 -5.44 -11.81 -1.97
CA LYS A 218 -5.39 -10.57 -2.77
C LYS A 218 -6.34 -9.48 -2.30
N MET A 219 -7.58 -9.82 -1.87
CA MET A 219 -8.55 -8.81 -1.43
C MET A 219 -8.12 -8.16 -0.12
N GLY A 220 -7.70 -8.93 0.89
CA GLY A 220 -7.22 -8.38 2.17
C GLY A 220 -5.96 -7.53 2.02
N PHE A 221 -5.02 -7.94 1.16
CA PHE A 221 -3.85 -7.13 0.83
C PHE A 221 -4.22 -5.82 0.11
N ALA A 222 -5.21 -5.84 -0.77
CA ALA A 222 -5.73 -4.64 -1.42
C ALA A 222 -6.41 -3.70 -0.41
N ILE A 223 -7.15 -4.25 0.57
CA ILE A 223 -7.78 -3.46 1.66
C ILE A 223 -6.71 -2.85 2.56
N ALA A 224 -5.69 -3.60 2.95
CA ALA A 224 -4.57 -3.08 3.75
C ALA A 224 -3.87 -1.92 3.03
N ARG A 225 -3.62 -2.06 1.72
CA ARG A 225 -3.08 -0.99 0.88
C ARG A 225 -4.00 0.23 0.83
N ALA A 226 -5.30 0.03 0.57
CA ALA A 226 -6.27 1.12 0.48
C ALA A 226 -6.43 1.87 1.82
N ALA A 227 -6.40 1.16 2.95
CA ALA A 227 -6.44 1.77 4.28
C ALA A 227 -5.19 2.63 4.53
N ARG A 228 -3.99 2.16 4.15
CA ARG A 228 -2.75 2.94 4.23
C ARG A 228 -2.80 4.17 3.31
N GLU A 229 -3.30 4.04 2.08
CA GLU A 229 -3.51 5.16 1.16
C GLU A 229 -4.47 6.20 1.76
N ALA A 230 -5.48 5.75 2.50
CA ALA A 230 -6.43 6.60 3.24
C ALA A 230 -5.85 7.23 4.54
N GLY A 231 -4.59 7.00 4.85
CA GLY A 231 -3.87 7.63 5.96
C GLY A 231 -3.90 6.85 7.28
N ALA A 232 -4.39 5.61 7.30
CA ALA A 232 -4.40 4.77 8.49
C ALA A 232 -3.02 4.16 8.78
N GLU A 233 -2.76 3.87 10.05
CA GLU A 233 -1.75 2.89 10.46
C GLU A 233 -2.36 1.49 10.31
N VAL A 234 -1.68 0.62 9.55
CA VAL A 234 -2.27 -0.66 9.16
C VAL A 234 -1.45 -1.83 9.68
N THR A 235 -2.13 -2.76 10.36
CA THR A 235 -1.63 -4.09 10.69
C THR A 235 -2.36 -5.14 9.87
N LEU A 236 -1.60 -5.97 9.16
CA LEU A 236 -2.09 -7.06 8.33
C LEU A 236 -1.65 -8.40 8.94
N ILE A 237 -2.61 -9.17 9.46
CA ILE A 237 -2.38 -10.56 9.86
C ILE A 237 -2.61 -11.44 8.64
N ALA A 238 -1.58 -12.10 8.18
CA ALA A 238 -1.60 -12.88 6.94
C ALA A 238 -1.38 -14.37 7.21
N GLY A 239 -2.32 -15.20 6.77
CA GLY A 239 -2.08 -16.62 6.58
C GLY A 239 -1.12 -16.88 5.40
N PRO A 240 -0.78 -18.16 5.11
CA PRO A 240 0.24 -18.49 4.11
C PRO A 240 -0.12 -17.98 2.69
N VAL A 241 0.56 -16.93 2.27
CA VAL A 241 0.44 -16.36 0.91
C VAL A 241 1.78 -15.80 0.44
N HIS A 242 2.02 -15.81 -0.87
CA HIS A 242 3.25 -15.29 -1.48
C HIS A 242 3.12 -13.84 -2.00
N LEU A 243 2.18 -13.07 -1.44
CA LEU A 243 2.01 -11.67 -1.81
C LEU A 243 3.03 -10.78 -1.09
N PRO A 244 3.61 -9.79 -1.78
CA PRO A 244 4.45 -8.78 -1.13
C PRO A 244 3.60 -7.94 -0.17
N THR A 245 4.19 -7.58 0.94
CA THR A 245 3.55 -6.67 1.91
C THR A 245 3.40 -5.28 1.29
N PRO A 246 2.21 -4.67 1.30
CA PRO A 246 2.05 -3.28 0.85
C PRO A 246 2.93 -2.34 1.67
N ARG A 247 3.46 -1.31 1.02
CA ARG A 247 4.35 -0.35 1.69
C ARG A 247 3.67 0.33 2.87
N GLY A 248 4.42 0.50 3.97
CA GLY A 248 3.93 1.15 5.17
C GLY A 248 2.89 0.33 5.95
N VAL A 249 2.71 -0.95 5.62
CA VAL A 249 1.85 -1.88 6.35
C VAL A 249 2.70 -2.79 7.23
N ARG A 250 2.37 -2.90 8.50
CA ARG A 250 2.97 -3.87 9.42
C ARG A 250 2.32 -5.24 9.19
N ARG A 251 3.11 -6.24 8.83
CA ARG A 251 2.63 -7.60 8.60
C ARG A 251 2.98 -8.52 9.76
N ILE A 252 2.02 -9.38 10.14
CA ILE A 252 2.18 -10.48 11.08
C ILE A 252 1.80 -11.75 10.32
N ASP A 253 2.78 -12.63 10.11
CA ASP A 253 2.53 -13.93 9.48
C ASP A 253 2.06 -14.93 10.53
N VAL A 254 1.03 -15.69 10.19
CA VAL A 254 0.45 -16.77 11.01
C VAL A 254 0.19 -17.98 10.13
N LEU A 255 0.07 -19.15 10.74
CA LEU A 255 -0.20 -20.39 10.02
C LEU A 255 -1.62 -20.87 10.25
N SER A 256 -2.02 -21.06 11.49
CA SER A 256 -3.30 -21.68 11.87
C SER A 256 -4.38 -20.67 12.24
N ALA A 257 -5.62 -21.14 12.34
CA ALA A 257 -6.75 -20.35 12.83
C ALA A 257 -6.56 -19.90 14.29
N LEU A 258 -5.92 -20.71 15.13
CA LEU A 258 -5.64 -20.36 16.52
C LEU A 258 -4.59 -19.25 16.61
N GLU A 259 -3.51 -19.32 15.83
CA GLU A 259 -2.52 -18.25 15.75
C GLU A 259 -3.11 -16.95 15.23
N MET A 260 -3.98 -17.03 14.21
CA MET A 260 -4.68 -15.86 13.66
C MET A 260 -5.62 -15.23 14.70
N LEU A 261 -6.34 -16.04 15.47
CA LEU A 261 -7.20 -15.56 16.56
C LEU A 261 -6.40 -14.84 17.62
N ASP A 262 -5.31 -15.45 18.11
CA ASP A 262 -4.45 -14.85 19.14
C ASP A 262 -3.88 -13.51 18.67
N ALA A 263 -3.35 -13.46 17.45
CA ALA A 263 -2.86 -12.22 16.86
C ALA A 263 -3.98 -11.17 16.70
N ALA A 264 -5.17 -11.58 16.23
CA ALA A 264 -6.30 -10.67 16.06
C ALA A 264 -6.79 -10.10 17.39
N GLN A 265 -6.87 -10.89 18.46
CA GLN A 265 -7.27 -10.43 19.78
C GLN A 265 -6.28 -9.43 20.38
N ARG A 266 -4.95 -9.68 20.24
CA ARG A 266 -3.93 -8.73 20.69
C ARG A 266 -4.00 -7.41 19.97
N GLU A 267 -4.02 -7.44 18.64
CA GLU A 267 -3.98 -6.23 17.83
C GLU A 267 -5.30 -5.44 17.88
N ALA A 268 -6.43 -6.10 18.07
CA ALA A 268 -7.74 -5.46 18.21
C ALA A 268 -7.84 -4.55 19.46
N GLN A 269 -6.95 -4.72 20.47
CA GLN A 269 -6.90 -3.85 21.63
C GLN A 269 -6.54 -2.39 21.28
N HIS A 270 -5.88 -2.18 20.16
CA HIS A 270 -5.44 -0.86 19.72
C HIS A 270 -6.14 -0.41 18.44
N ALA A 271 -6.72 -1.34 17.69
CA ALA A 271 -7.40 -1.04 16.43
C ALA A 271 -8.68 -0.22 16.64
N SER A 272 -8.99 0.61 15.67
CA SER A 272 -10.26 1.35 15.56
C SER A 272 -11.17 0.79 14.45
N VAL A 273 -10.59 0.02 13.53
CA VAL A 273 -11.29 -0.74 12.48
C VAL A 273 -10.71 -2.14 12.41
N PHE A 274 -11.55 -3.16 12.35
CA PHE A 274 -11.18 -4.53 12.09
C PHE A 274 -11.88 -5.05 10.84
N VAL A 275 -11.10 -5.50 9.86
CA VAL A 275 -11.61 -6.06 8.59
C VAL A 275 -11.21 -7.52 8.49
N ALA A 276 -12.17 -8.42 8.69
CA ALA A 276 -11.95 -9.86 8.66
C ALA A 276 -12.18 -10.42 7.26
N THR A 277 -11.10 -10.52 6.45
CA THR A 277 -11.16 -11.05 5.07
C THR A 277 -10.49 -12.41 4.90
N ALA A 278 -9.83 -12.92 5.94
CA ALA A 278 -9.16 -14.21 5.89
C ALA A 278 -10.16 -15.35 5.63
N ALA A 279 -9.76 -16.32 4.84
CA ALA A 279 -10.47 -17.59 4.65
C ALA A 279 -9.99 -18.58 5.70
N VAL A 280 -10.56 -18.47 6.89
CA VAL A 280 -10.27 -19.36 8.02
C VAL A 280 -10.92 -20.71 7.77
N ALA A 281 -10.18 -21.81 7.98
CA ALA A 281 -10.76 -23.16 7.92
C ALA A 281 -11.76 -23.35 9.06
N ASP A 282 -12.95 -23.90 8.76
CA ASP A 282 -13.98 -24.13 9.77
C ASP A 282 -13.56 -25.23 10.77
N TRP A 283 -12.70 -26.14 10.34
CA TRP A 283 -12.30 -27.33 11.09
C TRP A 283 -10.78 -27.46 11.12
N ARG A 284 -10.24 -27.96 12.24
CA ARG A 284 -8.87 -28.40 12.39
C ARG A 284 -8.80 -29.82 12.91
N PRO A 285 -7.70 -30.55 12.70
CA PRO A 285 -7.49 -31.84 13.34
C PRO A 285 -7.55 -31.70 14.87
N ALA A 286 -8.21 -32.63 15.55
CA ALA A 286 -8.27 -32.68 17.01
C ALA A 286 -6.88 -32.88 17.63
N SER A 287 -6.00 -33.59 16.90
CA SER A 287 -4.58 -33.76 17.23
C SER A 287 -3.77 -33.75 15.94
N HIS A 288 -2.62 -33.08 15.94
CA HIS A 288 -1.67 -33.20 14.83
C HIS A 288 -0.62 -34.25 15.17
N SER A 289 -0.10 -34.95 14.16
CA SER A 289 0.99 -35.89 14.34
C SER A 289 2.33 -35.16 14.27
N GLU A 290 3.23 -35.37 15.23
CA GLU A 290 4.59 -34.84 15.19
C GLU A 290 5.45 -35.48 14.09
N GLN A 291 5.02 -36.63 13.57
CA GLN A 291 5.69 -37.34 12.49
C GLN A 291 4.74 -37.54 11.31
N LYS A 292 5.33 -37.66 10.11
CA LYS A 292 4.55 -37.99 8.91
C LYS A 292 3.71 -39.23 9.13
N ILE A 293 2.41 -39.15 8.98
CA ILE A 293 1.47 -40.27 9.03
C ILE A 293 1.80 -41.21 7.89
N LYS A 294 2.25 -42.43 8.20
CA LYS A 294 2.62 -43.47 7.24
C LYS A 294 1.43 -44.40 6.98
N LYS A 295 1.43 -45.06 5.83
CA LYS A 295 0.53 -46.18 5.55
C LYS A 295 0.87 -47.31 6.49
N ASP A 296 -0.13 -47.89 7.12
CA ASP A 296 0.01 -49.03 8.09
C ASP A 296 -0.01 -50.39 7.40
N GLY A 297 -0.16 -50.43 6.08
CA GLY A 297 -0.27 -51.67 5.29
C GLY A 297 -1.67 -52.31 5.26
N SER A 298 -2.64 -51.77 6.00
CA SER A 298 -4.01 -52.26 6.05
C SER A 298 -4.82 -52.04 4.77
N GLY A 299 -4.36 -51.10 3.92
CA GLY A 299 -5.11 -50.64 2.74
C GLY A 299 -6.21 -49.62 3.08
N HIS A 300 -6.45 -49.33 4.35
CA HIS A 300 -7.44 -48.36 4.79
C HIS A 300 -6.81 -46.97 4.96
N PRO A 301 -7.55 -45.87 4.65
CA PRO A 301 -7.10 -44.52 4.95
C PRO A 301 -7.10 -44.27 6.47
N PRO A 302 -6.22 -43.40 7.00
CA PRO A 302 -6.26 -43.04 8.41
C PRO A 302 -7.57 -42.31 8.75
N VAL A 303 -8.15 -42.61 9.91
CA VAL A 303 -9.30 -41.88 10.43
C VAL A 303 -8.79 -40.61 11.09
N LEU A 304 -9.28 -39.47 10.62
CA LEU A 304 -8.97 -38.16 11.17
C LEU A 304 -10.15 -37.60 11.94
N HIS A 305 -9.95 -37.21 13.18
CA HIS A 305 -10.95 -36.53 13.99
C HIS A 305 -10.74 -35.00 13.86
N PHE A 306 -11.85 -34.29 13.68
CA PHE A 306 -11.85 -32.84 13.54
C PHE A 306 -12.58 -32.17 14.69
N VAL A 307 -12.13 -30.94 15.03
CA VAL A 307 -12.81 -30.06 15.95
C VAL A 307 -13.02 -28.71 15.26
N GLU A 308 -14.06 -28.00 15.66
CA GLU A 308 -14.39 -26.69 15.10
C GLU A 308 -13.32 -25.64 15.46
N ASN A 309 -12.97 -24.82 14.49
CA ASN A 309 -12.12 -23.65 14.72
C ASN A 309 -12.93 -22.51 15.33
N PRO A 310 -12.31 -21.64 16.16
CA PRO A 310 -13.00 -20.49 16.70
C PRO A 310 -13.34 -19.48 15.61
N ASP A 311 -14.50 -18.86 15.73
CA ASP A 311 -14.93 -17.76 14.86
C ASP A 311 -14.22 -16.47 15.27
N ILE A 312 -13.16 -16.11 14.54
CA ILE A 312 -12.30 -14.94 14.83
C ILE A 312 -13.12 -13.65 14.81
N LEU A 313 -13.93 -13.45 13.76
CA LEU A 313 -14.76 -12.25 13.64
C LEU A 313 -15.76 -12.14 14.78
N ALA A 314 -16.50 -13.22 15.09
CA ALA A 314 -17.47 -13.21 16.20
C ALA A 314 -16.79 -13.00 17.56
N THR A 315 -15.59 -13.54 17.75
CA THR A 315 -14.82 -13.36 18.98
C THR A 315 -14.40 -11.89 19.16
N VAL A 316 -13.84 -11.27 18.13
CA VAL A 316 -13.43 -9.86 18.18
C VAL A 316 -14.65 -8.92 18.27
N ALA A 317 -15.73 -9.20 17.55
CA ALA A 317 -16.95 -8.39 17.58
C ALA A 317 -17.67 -8.43 18.95
N LYS A 318 -17.43 -9.45 19.76
CA LYS A 318 -17.94 -9.54 21.15
C LYS A 318 -17.04 -8.87 22.18
N SER A 319 -15.89 -8.33 21.78
CA SER A 319 -15.01 -7.58 22.70
C SER A 319 -15.71 -6.34 23.26
N GLU A 320 -15.27 -5.88 24.42
CA GLU A 320 -15.77 -4.64 25.04
C GLU A 320 -15.63 -3.46 24.08
N ARG A 321 -14.47 -3.28 23.48
CA ARG A 321 -14.20 -2.21 22.50
C ARG A 321 -15.17 -2.20 21.31
N ALA A 322 -15.55 -3.39 20.80
CA ALA A 322 -16.53 -3.47 19.71
C ALA A 322 -17.94 -3.13 20.18
N ARG A 323 -18.34 -3.58 21.37
CA ARG A 323 -19.64 -3.25 21.97
C ARG A 323 -19.78 -1.78 22.31
N ASP A 324 -18.71 -1.15 22.78
CA ASP A 324 -18.67 0.27 23.14
C ASP A 324 -18.46 1.18 21.91
N GLY A 325 -18.44 0.60 20.71
CA GLY A 325 -18.29 1.31 19.45
C GLY A 325 -16.85 1.76 19.12
N GLN A 326 -15.87 1.53 19.99
CA GLN A 326 -14.47 1.92 19.75
C GLN A 326 -13.77 1.10 18.65
N LEU A 327 -14.32 -0.05 18.26
CA LEU A 327 -13.83 -0.92 17.22
C LEU A 327 -14.92 -1.23 16.20
N PHE A 328 -14.79 -0.69 14.99
CA PHE A 328 -15.72 -0.94 13.89
C PHE A 328 -15.35 -2.24 13.17
N CYS A 329 -16.20 -3.27 13.29
CA CYS A 329 -15.95 -4.59 12.72
C CYS A 329 -16.60 -4.74 11.34
N VAL A 330 -15.81 -5.16 10.35
CA VAL A 330 -16.23 -5.50 8.99
C VAL A 330 -15.99 -6.98 8.75
N GLY A 331 -17.03 -7.73 8.42
CA GLY A 331 -16.94 -9.14 8.07
C GLY A 331 -16.95 -9.37 6.57
N PHE A 332 -16.37 -10.48 6.12
CA PHE A 332 -16.51 -10.96 4.76
C PHE A 332 -17.26 -12.28 4.73
N ALA A 333 -18.09 -12.47 3.69
CA ALA A 333 -18.79 -13.71 3.40
C ALA A 333 -18.59 -14.07 1.93
N ALA A 334 -17.97 -15.22 1.70
CA ALA A 334 -17.86 -15.82 0.37
C ALA A 334 -18.97 -16.89 0.27
N GLU A 335 -20.01 -16.61 -0.50
CA GLU A 335 -21.16 -17.51 -0.67
C GLU A 335 -21.20 -18.05 -2.10
N SER A 336 -21.83 -19.19 -2.31
CA SER A 336 -22.05 -19.76 -3.64
C SER A 336 -23.41 -19.37 -4.22
N GLU A 337 -24.42 -19.16 -3.37
CA GLU A 337 -25.81 -18.88 -3.74
C GLU A 337 -26.50 -17.97 -2.70
N ASN A 338 -27.63 -17.34 -3.06
CA ASN A 338 -28.47 -16.53 -2.18
C ASN A 338 -27.70 -15.48 -1.33
N LEU A 339 -26.70 -14.83 -1.95
CA LEU A 339 -25.74 -13.96 -1.29
C LEU A 339 -26.39 -12.93 -0.35
N ILE A 340 -27.47 -12.26 -0.77
CA ILE A 340 -28.11 -11.19 0.01
C ILE A 340 -28.71 -11.74 1.31
N ALA A 341 -29.49 -12.84 1.23
CA ALA A 341 -30.17 -13.41 2.40
C ALA A 341 -29.15 -13.96 3.39
N HIS A 342 -28.14 -14.70 2.91
CA HIS A 342 -27.09 -15.26 3.75
C HIS A 342 -26.24 -14.15 4.41
N ALA A 343 -25.91 -13.08 3.65
CA ALA A 343 -25.14 -11.96 4.17
C ALA A 343 -25.89 -11.22 5.29
N LYS A 344 -27.20 -10.95 5.13
CA LYS A 344 -28.02 -10.33 6.15
C LYS A 344 -28.07 -11.16 7.43
N ALA A 345 -28.40 -12.44 7.31
CA ALA A 345 -28.48 -13.36 8.46
C ALA A 345 -27.12 -13.51 9.17
N LYS A 346 -26.01 -13.54 8.42
CA LYS A 346 -24.65 -13.63 8.97
C LYS A 346 -24.26 -12.35 9.70
N ARG A 347 -24.58 -11.17 9.16
CA ARG A 347 -24.36 -9.88 9.82
C ARG A 347 -25.05 -9.79 11.18
N GLU A 348 -26.34 -10.13 11.22
CA GLU A 348 -27.16 -10.12 12.44
C GLU A 348 -26.64 -11.11 13.47
N ARG A 349 -26.39 -12.36 13.07
CA ARG A 349 -25.85 -13.40 13.96
C ARG A 349 -24.51 -13.01 14.58
N LYS A 350 -23.64 -12.29 13.84
CA LYS A 350 -22.35 -11.86 14.35
C LYS A 350 -22.37 -10.51 15.07
N GLY A 351 -23.48 -9.78 15.00
CA GLY A 351 -23.64 -8.48 15.66
C GLY A 351 -22.66 -7.41 15.13
N ILE A 352 -22.35 -7.44 13.81
CA ILE A 352 -21.39 -6.51 13.19
C ILE A 352 -22.11 -5.40 12.40
N PRO A 353 -21.54 -4.19 12.34
CA PRO A 353 -22.16 -3.08 11.62
C PRO A 353 -22.16 -3.30 10.10
N LEU A 354 -21.12 -3.90 9.52
CA LEU A 354 -20.98 -4.07 8.08
C LEU A 354 -20.53 -5.48 7.73
N LEU A 355 -21.23 -6.12 6.80
CA LEU A 355 -20.80 -7.35 6.15
C LEU A 355 -20.60 -7.11 4.65
N VAL A 356 -19.51 -7.64 4.11
CA VAL A 356 -19.16 -7.60 2.69
C VAL A 356 -19.33 -8.98 2.10
N GLY A 357 -20.26 -9.13 1.17
CA GLY A 357 -20.52 -10.38 0.45
C GLY A 357 -19.84 -10.41 -0.91
N ASN A 358 -19.39 -11.60 -1.33
CA ASN A 358 -18.94 -11.87 -2.69
C ASN A 358 -19.24 -13.33 -3.11
N ILE A 359 -19.28 -13.59 -4.41
CA ILE A 359 -19.43 -14.96 -4.92
C ILE A 359 -18.05 -15.61 -5.01
N GLY A 360 -17.68 -16.40 -3.98
CA GLY A 360 -16.35 -16.97 -3.80
C GLY A 360 -15.77 -17.69 -5.03
N PRO A 361 -16.50 -18.67 -5.63
CA PRO A 361 -15.99 -19.44 -6.78
C PRO A 361 -15.61 -18.61 -7.99
N LEU A 362 -16.22 -17.44 -8.19
CA LEU A 362 -15.97 -16.55 -9.32
C LEU A 362 -14.82 -15.56 -9.09
N THR A 363 -14.34 -15.43 -7.85
CA THR A 363 -13.44 -14.34 -7.45
C THR A 363 -12.12 -14.80 -6.85
N PHE A 364 -12.01 -16.07 -6.43
CA PHE A 364 -10.77 -16.60 -5.89
C PHE A 364 -9.67 -16.63 -6.95
N GLY A 365 -8.49 -16.09 -6.60
CA GLY A 365 -7.33 -16.01 -7.48
C GLY A 365 -7.40 -14.89 -8.54
N GLN A 366 -8.58 -14.35 -8.86
CA GLN A 366 -8.74 -13.28 -9.86
C GLN A 366 -8.22 -11.93 -9.33
N ASP A 367 -7.96 -10.99 -10.24
CA ASP A 367 -7.50 -9.63 -9.91
C ASP A 367 -8.66 -8.64 -9.75
N ASP A 368 -9.85 -9.00 -10.14
CA ASP A 368 -11.10 -8.26 -10.00
C ASP A 368 -12.10 -8.98 -9.08
N ASN A 369 -13.17 -8.28 -8.71
CA ASN A 369 -14.26 -8.79 -7.90
C ASN A 369 -15.51 -7.92 -8.08
N SER A 370 -16.65 -8.32 -7.53
CA SER A 370 -17.81 -7.49 -7.19
C SER A 370 -18.12 -7.68 -5.72
N LEU A 371 -18.54 -6.63 -5.03
CA LEU A 371 -18.83 -6.67 -3.61
C LEU A 371 -20.26 -6.24 -3.33
N LEU A 372 -20.85 -6.86 -2.32
CA LEU A 372 -22.16 -6.50 -1.78
C LEU A 372 -21.97 -6.00 -0.35
N LEU A 373 -22.22 -4.74 -0.10
CA LEU A 373 -22.14 -4.15 1.23
C LEU A 373 -23.51 -4.30 1.91
N VAL A 374 -23.56 -4.90 3.09
CA VAL A 374 -24.79 -5.15 3.85
C VAL A 374 -24.64 -4.55 5.24
N ASP A 375 -25.48 -3.60 5.56
CA ASP A 375 -25.59 -2.95 6.88
C ASP A 375 -27.01 -2.98 7.42
N ALA A 376 -27.32 -2.17 8.45
CA ALA A 376 -28.67 -2.05 9.03
C ALA A 376 -29.66 -1.36 8.09
N ASP A 377 -29.18 -0.43 7.26
CA ASP A 377 -30.00 0.42 6.41
C ASP A 377 -30.32 -0.24 5.06
N GLY A 378 -29.55 -1.27 4.66
CA GLY A 378 -29.84 -1.98 3.43
C GLY A 378 -28.68 -2.72 2.81
N VAL A 379 -28.70 -2.71 1.48
CA VAL A 379 -27.76 -3.42 0.63
C VAL A 379 -27.29 -2.49 -0.48
N ARG A 380 -25.97 -2.37 -0.64
CA ARG A 380 -25.33 -1.62 -1.72
C ARG A 380 -24.40 -2.52 -2.50
N GLU A 381 -24.53 -2.54 -3.80
CA GLU A 381 -23.65 -3.28 -4.71
C GLU A 381 -22.51 -2.38 -5.18
N LEU A 382 -21.29 -2.90 -5.14
CA LEU A 382 -20.13 -2.37 -5.85
C LEU A 382 -19.90 -3.27 -7.06
N PRO A 383 -20.05 -2.73 -8.29
CA PRO A 383 -19.96 -3.51 -9.52
C PRO A 383 -18.55 -4.06 -9.73
N ARG A 384 -18.42 -5.03 -10.64
CA ARG A 384 -17.15 -5.67 -10.93
C ARG A 384 -16.07 -4.65 -11.32
N ALA A 385 -14.99 -4.65 -10.55
CA ALA A 385 -13.85 -3.76 -10.71
C ALA A 385 -12.57 -4.42 -10.17
N PRO A 386 -11.38 -3.89 -10.48
CA PRO A 386 -10.13 -4.33 -9.87
C PRO A 386 -10.19 -4.29 -8.33
N LYS A 387 -9.62 -5.30 -7.67
CA LYS A 387 -9.69 -5.45 -6.20
C LYS A 387 -9.21 -4.22 -5.44
N LEU A 388 -8.17 -3.54 -5.91
CA LEU A 388 -7.69 -2.31 -5.26
C LEU A 388 -8.72 -1.17 -5.35
N GLN A 389 -9.43 -1.03 -6.48
CA GLN A 389 -10.49 -0.03 -6.61
C GLN A 389 -11.62 -0.32 -5.62
N LEU A 390 -12.12 -1.57 -5.59
CA LEU A 390 -13.15 -1.99 -4.65
C LEU A 390 -12.71 -1.81 -3.18
N ALA A 391 -11.42 -2.08 -2.89
CA ALA A 391 -10.87 -1.86 -1.57
C ALA A 391 -10.89 -0.37 -1.16
N ARG A 392 -10.57 0.55 -2.08
CA ARG A 392 -10.65 2.00 -1.82
C ARG A 392 -12.09 2.46 -1.61
N GLU A 393 -13.03 1.96 -2.41
CA GLU A 393 -14.45 2.23 -2.23
C GLU A 393 -14.95 1.70 -0.89
N LEU A 394 -14.59 0.47 -0.50
CA LEU A 394 -14.91 -0.10 0.80
C LEU A 394 -14.34 0.73 1.96
N ILE A 395 -13.09 1.15 1.87
CA ILE A 395 -12.44 1.97 2.91
C ILE A 395 -13.13 3.33 3.05
N ALA A 396 -13.53 3.96 1.95
CA ALA A 396 -14.30 5.20 1.97
C ALA A 396 -15.67 5.00 2.65
N GLU A 397 -16.36 3.88 2.37
CA GLU A 397 -17.63 3.50 3.01
C GLU A 397 -17.46 3.23 4.53
N VAL A 398 -16.37 2.57 4.93
CA VAL A 398 -16.05 2.35 6.35
C VAL A 398 -15.81 3.69 7.07
N ALA A 399 -15.04 4.58 6.45
CA ALA A 399 -14.77 5.91 7.01
C ALA A 399 -16.06 6.74 7.18
N ALA A 400 -16.94 6.74 6.16
CA ALA A 400 -18.22 7.46 6.20
C ALA A 400 -19.13 6.95 7.31
N ARG A 401 -19.28 5.62 7.49
CA ARG A 401 -20.13 5.03 8.53
C ARG A 401 -19.62 5.30 9.92
N ARG A 402 -18.30 5.28 10.13
CA ARG A 402 -17.71 5.63 11.42
C ARG A 402 -17.98 7.09 11.80
N SER A 403 -17.87 8.01 10.84
CA SER A 403 -18.14 9.43 11.08
C SER A 403 -19.62 9.69 11.44
N GLN A 404 -20.56 8.93 10.89
CA GLN A 404 -21.99 9.03 11.18
C GLN A 404 -22.35 8.42 12.54
N GLY A 405 -21.64 7.39 13.00
CA GLY A 405 -21.84 6.75 14.29
C GLY A 405 -21.30 7.52 15.49
N GLY A 406 -20.71 8.70 15.30
CA GLY A 406 -20.20 9.54 16.39
C GLY A 406 -18.92 8.99 17.05
N LEU A 407 -18.12 8.19 16.36
CA LEU A 407 -16.92 7.48 16.83
C LEU A 407 -15.63 8.15 16.39
#